data_569ad07d534f02a4ec5d2ef6fc9e9eed
#
_entry.id   569ad07d534f02a4ec5d2ef6fc9e9eed
#
_cell.length_a   1.000
_cell.length_b   1.000
_cell.length_c   1.000
_cell.angle_alpha   90.00
_cell.angle_beta   90.00
_cell.angle_gamma   90.00
#
_symmetry.space_group_name_H-M   'P 1'
#
loop_
_entity.id
_entity.type
_entity.pdbx_description
1 polymer ?
#
loop_
_entity_poly.entity_id
_entity_poly.type
_entity_poly.pdbx_seq_one_letter_code
_entity_poly.pdbx_strand_id
1 'polypeptide(L)'
;HLYRQPYRLLTICGHGLFAARALDGRDYTGVVLSDGMLLGAVEIGLMEVVPEVVFLGCCHLGSMTHDSQPARLAYSLARELIDSGVRCVIAAGWAVEDKAAKTFATAFFAQLIAGDTYGEAVFAARRATYDRHRGSNTWGAYQAYGDPGYRLGPDSRPGRKKEDVHVAVEELLDRLESRRVRSARTGIDRRPDFAAEAAWVASELARCPAEWRGRPEVQQAIGTLYAGLDGDGFDAARSALLAALQTEDADGRVACRTIEQLAKIEARQGDRLIDQGLHAQGLALIDSAVARLEALERASGALAVNPERAALSASALKRKALVLAGNADTPWTIIAQALALAAAAYFKAGNGGDPREPYHTLNALPLAWLAGTHDFDGRDVGEIARQCGEEARRRFADSQDFWDAACGTDAMVVDWLLGAAVGDVGGRLARAYRQLASEVPHTDSEWQAVRRQLQLLSTFLRRRGRRRDAERATVLERLADLPPDAE
;
A
#
# COMPACT_ATOMS: atom_id res chain seq x y z
N HIS A 1 2.24 -13.60 20.95
CA HIS A 1 1.74 -14.94 20.57
C HIS A 1 0.93 -14.90 19.26
N LEU A 2 0.09 -13.87 19.05
CA LEU A 2 -0.79 -13.73 17.87
C LEU A 2 -0.01 -13.78 16.53
N TYR A 3 1.20 -13.24 16.50
CA TYR A 3 2.04 -13.18 15.29
C TYR A 3 3.00 -14.37 15.12
N ARG A 4 3.05 -15.29 16.09
CA ARG A 4 4.07 -16.38 16.10
C ARG A 4 3.51 -17.76 15.79
N GLN A 5 2.21 -17.95 15.85
CA GLN A 5 1.60 -19.27 15.68
C GLN A 5 0.35 -19.20 14.78
N PRO A 6 0.14 -20.21 13.93
CA PRO A 6 -1.04 -20.30 13.10
C PRO A 6 -2.24 -20.75 13.94
N TYR A 7 -3.16 -19.84 14.21
CA TYR A 7 -4.44 -20.17 14.82
C TYR A 7 -5.53 -20.25 13.76
N ARG A 8 -6.30 -21.34 13.73
CA ARG A 8 -7.47 -21.47 12.85
C ARG A 8 -8.68 -20.69 13.38
N LEU A 9 -8.83 -20.68 14.70
CA LEU A 9 -9.87 -19.96 15.43
C LEU A 9 -9.23 -18.95 16.34
N LEU A 10 -9.69 -17.71 16.28
CA LEU A 10 -9.26 -16.63 17.15
C LEU A 10 -10.48 -16.03 17.85
N THR A 11 -10.44 -15.97 19.17
CA THR A 11 -11.43 -15.25 19.97
C THR A 11 -10.76 -14.08 20.65
N ILE A 12 -11.28 -12.89 20.43
CA ILE A 12 -10.79 -11.66 21.05
C ILE A 12 -11.92 -11.15 21.96
N CYS A 13 -11.67 -11.18 23.26
CA CYS A 13 -12.61 -10.64 24.27
C CYS A 13 -11.94 -9.47 24.97
N GLY A 14 -12.61 -8.34 25.03
CA GLY A 14 -12.07 -7.13 25.64
C GLY A 14 -13.02 -5.94 25.50
N HIS A 15 -12.51 -4.76 25.84
CA HIS A 15 -13.25 -3.52 25.67
C HIS A 15 -12.92 -2.93 24.30
N GLY A 16 -13.96 -2.63 23.51
CA GLY A 16 -13.80 -1.95 22.24
C GLY A 16 -13.75 -0.42 22.43
N LEU A 17 -12.83 0.23 21.72
CA LEU A 17 -12.77 1.68 21.57
C LEU A 17 -13.05 2.06 20.13
N PHE A 18 -13.87 3.08 19.91
CA PHE A 18 -14.11 3.63 18.58
C PHE A 18 -13.92 5.15 18.61
N ALA A 19 -13.00 5.65 17.80
CA ALA A 19 -12.64 7.07 17.70
C ALA A 19 -12.44 7.71 19.10
N ALA A 20 -11.85 6.95 20.02
CA ALA A 20 -11.61 7.42 21.37
C ALA A 20 -10.39 8.33 21.38
N ARG A 21 -10.61 9.60 21.74
CA ARG A 21 -9.55 10.59 21.79
C ARG A 21 -8.65 10.38 22.98
N ALA A 22 -7.38 10.11 22.75
CA ALA A 22 -6.38 9.96 23.79
C ALA A 22 -5.78 11.32 24.24
N LEU A 23 -4.97 11.28 25.30
CA LEU A 23 -4.30 12.46 25.83
C LEU A 23 -3.30 13.08 24.83
N ASP A 24 -2.82 12.30 23.88
CA ASP A 24 -1.95 12.72 22.78
C ASP A 24 -2.72 13.40 21.63
N GLY A 25 -4.05 13.51 21.75
CA GLY A 25 -4.92 14.14 20.77
C GLY A 25 -5.31 13.24 19.58
N ARG A 26 -4.88 11.97 19.55
CA ARG A 26 -5.21 11.01 18.50
C ARG A 26 -6.49 10.26 18.82
N ASP A 27 -7.20 9.88 17.76
CA ASP A 27 -8.39 9.03 17.87
C ASP A 27 -7.98 7.57 17.66
N TYR A 28 -8.26 6.73 18.65
CA TYR A 28 -7.95 5.32 18.63
C TYR A 28 -9.19 4.47 18.42
N THR A 29 -9.07 3.48 17.51
CA THR A 29 -10.12 2.50 17.21
C THR A 29 -9.53 1.10 17.29
N GLY A 30 -10.08 0.25 18.16
CA GLY A 30 -9.58 -1.11 18.35
C GLY A 30 -10.11 -1.77 19.60
N VAL A 31 -9.52 -2.91 19.94
CA VAL A 31 -9.83 -3.66 21.18
C VAL A 31 -8.70 -3.45 22.16
N VAL A 32 -9.04 -3.06 23.38
CA VAL A 32 -8.08 -2.95 24.48
C VAL A 32 -7.80 -4.35 25.03
N LEU A 33 -6.55 -4.78 24.88
CA LEU A 33 -6.05 -6.04 25.42
C LEU A 33 -5.54 -5.87 26.88
N SER A 34 -5.11 -6.97 27.50
CA SER A 34 -4.39 -6.94 28.76
C SER A 34 -3.20 -5.98 28.67
N ASP A 35 -2.88 -5.31 29.75
CA ASP A 35 -1.80 -4.33 29.87
C ASP A 35 -2.02 -3.03 29.04
N GLY A 36 -3.26 -2.78 28.61
CA GLY A 36 -3.63 -1.55 27.93
C GLY A 36 -3.19 -1.45 26.47
N MET A 37 -2.65 -2.53 25.89
CA MET A 37 -2.34 -2.58 24.47
C MET A 37 -3.61 -2.52 23.63
N LEU A 38 -3.57 -1.76 22.55
CA LEU A 38 -4.66 -1.66 21.58
C LEU A 38 -4.40 -2.62 20.40
N LEU A 39 -5.41 -3.40 20.05
CA LEU A 39 -5.45 -4.20 18.82
C LEU A 39 -6.42 -3.54 17.85
N GLY A 40 -5.89 -2.83 16.89
CA GLY A 40 -6.64 -2.15 15.83
C GLY A 40 -6.50 -2.82 14.46
N ALA A 41 -6.94 -2.12 13.44
CA ALA A 41 -6.85 -2.57 12.06
C ALA A 41 -5.40 -2.76 11.59
N VAL A 42 -4.49 -1.89 12.04
CA VAL A 42 -3.07 -1.95 11.67
C VAL A 42 -2.42 -3.21 12.23
N GLU A 43 -2.62 -3.52 13.51
CA GLU A 43 -2.05 -4.69 14.16
C GLU A 43 -2.62 -5.99 13.57
N ILE A 44 -3.91 -5.99 13.20
CA ILE A 44 -4.55 -7.12 12.48
C ILE A 44 -3.89 -7.31 11.12
N GLY A 45 -3.65 -6.22 10.39
CA GLY A 45 -3.00 -6.25 9.08
C GLY A 45 -1.58 -6.81 9.09
N LEU A 46 -0.90 -6.84 10.25
CA LEU A 46 0.44 -7.40 10.42
C LEU A 46 0.46 -8.93 10.69
N MET A 47 -0.68 -9.58 10.75
CA MET A 47 -0.74 -11.03 10.99
C MET A 47 -0.19 -11.83 9.80
N GLU A 48 0.86 -12.62 10.03
CA GLU A 48 1.46 -13.48 8.98
C GLU A 48 0.55 -14.63 8.58
N VAL A 49 -0.10 -15.24 9.56
CA VAL A 49 -1.06 -16.33 9.35
C VAL A 49 -2.40 -15.89 9.87
N VAL A 50 -3.34 -15.80 8.96
CA VAL A 50 -4.68 -15.28 9.25
C VAL A 50 -5.57 -16.42 9.74
N PRO A 51 -6.30 -16.27 10.84
CA PRO A 51 -7.28 -17.25 11.28
C PRO A 51 -8.38 -17.47 10.24
N GLU A 52 -8.94 -18.65 10.23
CA GLU A 52 -10.09 -18.95 9.36
C GLU A 52 -11.36 -18.32 9.91
N VAL A 53 -11.53 -18.32 11.24
CA VAL A 53 -12.69 -17.72 11.91
C VAL A 53 -12.23 -16.84 13.07
N VAL A 54 -12.76 -15.62 13.13
CA VAL A 54 -12.52 -14.69 14.24
C VAL A 54 -13.83 -14.34 14.95
N PHE A 55 -13.83 -14.48 16.26
CA PHE A 55 -14.94 -14.09 17.13
C PHE A 55 -14.52 -12.88 17.97
N LEU A 56 -15.14 -11.72 17.71
CA LEU A 56 -14.92 -10.48 18.43
C LEU A 56 -16.00 -10.34 19.52
N GLY A 57 -15.68 -10.79 20.72
CA GLY A 57 -16.51 -10.66 21.93
C GLY A 57 -16.30 -9.31 22.63
N CYS A 58 -16.20 -8.23 21.88
CA CYS A 58 -15.91 -6.89 22.37
C CYS A 58 -17.17 -6.04 22.34
N CYS A 59 -17.70 -5.65 23.49
CA CYS A 59 -18.75 -4.65 23.57
C CYS A 59 -18.13 -3.25 23.75
N HIS A 60 -18.75 -2.24 23.21
CA HIS A 60 -18.33 -0.85 23.38
C HIS A 60 -18.64 -0.37 24.81
N LEU A 61 -17.60 -0.17 25.61
CA LEU A 61 -17.67 0.49 26.92
C LEU A 61 -16.98 1.86 26.90
N GLY A 62 -17.10 2.61 25.79
CA GLY A 62 -16.58 3.97 25.70
C GLY A 62 -17.69 4.98 25.91
N SER A 63 -17.52 5.82 26.92
CA SER A 63 -18.28 7.02 27.32
C SER A 63 -19.64 7.24 26.61
N MET A 64 -20.68 7.34 27.39
CA MET A 64 -22.04 7.71 27.03
C MET A 64 -22.13 9.11 26.38
N THR A 65 -21.52 9.33 25.27
CA THR A 65 -21.85 10.44 24.37
C THR A 65 -22.77 9.89 23.28
N HIS A 66 -23.88 10.57 23.03
CA HIS A 66 -24.95 10.17 22.13
C HIS A 66 -24.55 9.88 20.68
N ASP A 67 -23.25 9.98 20.32
CA ASP A 67 -22.73 9.86 18.95
C ASP A 67 -21.83 8.60 18.75
N SER A 68 -21.67 7.76 19.76
CA SER A 68 -20.87 6.53 19.62
C SER A 68 -21.63 5.45 18.84
N GLN A 69 -21.12 5.09 17.66
CA GLN A 69 -21.71 4.05 16.81
C GLN A 69 -20.97 2.71 16.97
N PRO A 70 -21.36 1.82 17.92
CA PRO A 70 -20.70 0.54 18.16
C PRO A 70 -20.62 -0.35 16.92
N ALA A 71 -21.62 -0.26 16.05
CA ALA A 71 -21.66 -0.98 14.78
C ALA A 71 -20.51 -0.60 13.83
N ARG A 72 -19.95 0.60 13.93
CA ARG A 72 -18.80 1.03 13.11
C ARG A 72 -17.50 0.38 13.54
N LEU A 73 -17.26 0.20 14.85
CA LEU A 73 -16.10 -0.53 15.34
C LEU A 73 -16.15 -1.99 14.84
N ALA A 74 -17.26 -2.67 15.08
CA ALA A 74 -17.47 -4.05 14.66
C ALA A 74 -17.27 -4.19 13.14
N TYR A 75 -17.82 -3.26 12.37
CA TYR A 75 -17.67 -3.25 10.91
C TYR A 75 -16.23 -2.97 10.47
N SER A 76 -15.53 -1.98 11.04
CA SER A 76 -14.16 -1.63 10.61
C SER A 76 -13.17 -2.76 10.91
N LEU A 77 -13.23 -3.36 12.10
CA LEU A 77 -12.38 -4.50 12.44
C LEU A 77 -12.75 -5.76 11.65
N ALA A 78 -14.05 -6.03 11.45
CA ALA A 78 -14.49 -7.16 10.64
C ALA A 78 -14.05 -7.01 9.17
N ARG A 79 -14.14 -5.81 8.63
CA ARG A 79 -13.66 -5.51 7.27
C ARG A 79 -12.17 -5.74 7.14
N GLU A 80 -11.35 -5.21 8.06
CA GLU A 80 -9.89 -5.40 8.00
C GLU A 80 -9.50 -6.88 8.15
N LEU A 81 -10.20 -7.63 8.98
CA LEU A 81 -10.02 -9.07 9.11
C LEU A 81 -10.35 -9.82 7.81
N ILE A 82 -11.47 -9.47 7.16
CA ILE A 82 -11.87 -10.06 5.87
C ILE A 82 -10.87 -9.66 4.78
N ASP A 83 -10.49 -8.39 4.69
CA ASP A 83 -9.51 -7.89 3.74
C ASP A 83 -8.13 -8.55 3.94
N SER A 84 -7.80 -8.92 5.18
CA SER A 84 -6.60 -9.70 5.52
C SER A 84 -6.72 -11.19 5.18
N GLY A 85 -7.90 -11.68 4.80
CA GLY A 85 -8.15 -13.06 4.36
C GLY A 85 -8.82 -13.97 5.40
N VAL A 86 -9.36 -13.43 6.50
CA VAL A 86 -10.22 -14.19 7.42
C VAL A 86 -11.52 -14.55 6.69
N ARG A 87 -11.91 -15.84 6.75
CA ARG A 87 -13.09 -16.32 6.02
C ARG A 87 -14.41 -15.94 6.67
N CYS A 88 -14.44 -15.92 8.00
CA CYS A 88 -15.64 -15.66 8.77
C CYS A 88 -15.32 -14.83 10.01
N VAL A 89 -16.09 -13.78 10.25
CA VAL A 89 -15.95 -12.91 11.41
C VAL A 89 -17.31 -12.75 12.10
N ILE A 90 -17.33 -12.92 13.41
CA ILE A 90 -18.46 -12.54 14.26
C ILE A 90 -18.04 -11.35 15.12
N ALA A 91 -18.85 -10.30 15.12
CA ALA A 91 -18.60 -9.10 15.91
C ALA A 91 -19.88 -8.57 16.55
N ALA A 92 -19.79 -8.11 17.79
CA ALA A 92 -20.93 -7.52 18.47
C ALA A 92 -21.21 -6.11 17.95
N GLY A 93 -22.39 -5.89 17.34
CA GLY A 93 -22.84 -4.61 16.81
C GLY A 93 -23.38 -3.64 17.87
N TRP A 94 -23.68 -4.11 19.07
CA TRP A 94 -24.08 -3.31 20.23
C TRP A 94 -23.74 -4.03 21.54
N ALA A 95 -24.01 -3.38 22.68
CA ALA A 95 -23.72 -3.94 24.00
C ALA A 95 -24.46 -5.27 24.23
N VAL A 96 -23.76 -6.25 24.78
CA VAL A 96 -24.25 -7.61 25.04
C VAL A 96 -24.24 -7.89 26.55
N GLU A 97 -25.19 -8.70 26.99
CA GLU A 97 -25.25 -9.20 28.35
C GLU A 97 -24.32 -10.42 28.48
N ASP A 98 -23.42 -10.45 29.48
CA ASP A 98 -22.39 -11.47 29.65
C ASP A 98 -22.89 -12.91 29.62
N LYS A 99 -24.03 -13.18 30.32
CA LYS A 99 -24.60 -14.54 30.37
C LYS A 99 -25.14 -14.97 29.02
N ALA A 100 -25.80 -14.05 28.31
CA ALA A 100 -26.35 -14.27 26.97
C ALA A 100 -25.21 -14.39 25.93
N ALA A 101 -24.15 -13.56 26.04
CA ALA A 101 -22.95 -13.64 25.21
C ALA A 101 -22.22 -14.99 25.36
N LYS A 102 -22.08 -15.48 26.62
CA LYS A 102 -21.55 -16.82 26.87
C LYS A 102 -22.41 -17.93 26.23
N THR A 103 -23.73 -17.82 26.31
CA THR A 103 -24.63 -18.79 25.67
C THR A 103 -24.46 -18.79 24.15
N PHE A 104 -24.38 -17.61 23.55
CA PHE A 104 -24.17 -17.45 22.10
C PHE A 104 -22.82 -18.08 21.68
N ALA A 105 -21.72 -17.67 22.29
CA ALA A 105 -20.39 -18.14 21.94
C ALA A 105 -20.27 -19.66 22.12
N THR A 106 -20.81 -20.21 23.24
CA THR A 106 -20.76 -21.65 23.51
C THR A 106 -21.54 -22.44 22.44
N ALA A 107 -22.75 -21.99 22.08
CA ALA A 107 -23.55 -22.66 21.07
C ALA A 107 -22.91 -22.55 19.68
N PHE A 108 -22.38 -21.39 19.34
CA PHE A 108 -21.70 -21.15 18.06
C PHE A 108 -20.50 -22.08 17.89
N PHE A 109 -19.57 -22.11 18.84
CA PHE A 109 -18.38 -22.96 18.72
C PHE A 109 -18.71 -24.44 18.78
N ALA A 110 -19.70 -24.84 19.58
CA ALA A 110 -20.12 -26.24 19.63
C ALA A 110 -20.59 -26.74 18.27
N GLN A 111 -21.42 -25.98 17.54
CA GLN A 111 -21.91 -26.35 16.22
C GLN A 111 -20.81 -26.28 15.17
N LEU A 112 -19.99 -25.22 15.18
CA LEU A 112 -18.90 -25.06 14.22
C LEU A 112 -17.86 -26.18 14.33
N ILE A 113 -17.49 -26.57 15.57
CA ILE A 113 -16.54 -27.68 15.83
C ILE A 113 -17.17 -29.03 15.48
N ALA A 114 -18.50 -29.18 15.64
CA ALA A 114 -19.22 -30.38 15.24
C ALA A 114 -19.28 -30.55 13.71
N GLY A 115 -18.84 -29.55 12.94
CA GLY A 115 -18.75 -29.60 11.47
C GLY A 115 -19.96 -28.99 10.75
N ASP A 116 -20.83 -28.28 11.45
CA ASP A 116 -21.90 -27.49 10.82
C ASP A 116 -21.31 -26.32 10.03
N THR A 117 -22.08 -25.79 9.08
CA THR A 117 -21.67 -24.60 8.37
C THR A 117 -21.67 -23.39 9.33
N TYR A 118 -20.86 -22.37 8.96
CA TYR A 118 -20.83 -21.12 9.69
C TYR A 118 -22.21 -20.49 9.87
N GLY A 119 -23.03 -20.49 8.81
CA GLY A 119 -24.41 -19.98 8.86
C GLY A 119 -25.32 -20.78 9.79
N GLU A 120 -25.23 -22.12 9.76
CA GLU A 120 -25.96 -23.02 10.68
C GLU A 120 -25.54 -22.78 12.14
N ALA A 121 -24.22 -22.65 12.39
CA ALA A 121 -23.70 -22.38 13.73
C ALA A 121 -24.17 -21.02 14.27
N VAL A 122 -24.19 -19.96 13.43
CA VAL A 122 -24.72 -18.65 13.80
C VAL A 122 -26.20 -18.72 14.11
N PHE A 123 -26.98 -19.40 13.28
CA PHE A 123 -28.42 -19.57 13.47
C PHE A 123 -28.72 -20.30 14.79
N ALA A 124 -28.02 -21.42 15.03
CA ALA A 124 -28.18 -22.19 16.27
C ALA A 124 -27.82 -21.36 17.51
N ALA A 125 -26.74 -20.58 17.45
CA ALA A 125 -26.31 -19.68 18.54
C ALA A 125 -27.36 -18.59 18.82
N ARG A 126 -27.91 -17.96 17.80
CA ARG A 126 -28.99 -16.97 17.94
C ARG A 126 -30.22 -17.58 18.58
N ARG A 127 -30.65 -18.74 18.11
CA ARG A 127 -31.80 -19.45 18.65
C ARG A 127 -31.60 -19.86 20.11
N ALA A 128 -30.46 -20.49 20.45
CA ALA A 128 -30.15 -20.88 21.82
C ALA A 128 -30.13 -19.69 22.80
N THR A 129 -29.63 -18.55 22.35
CA THR A 129 -29.58 -17.31 23.13
C THR A 129 -30.97 -16.71 23.31
N TYR A 130 -31.77 -16.63 22.23
CA TYR A 130 -33.15 -16.16 22.30
C TYR A 130 -34.02 -16.99 23.27
N ASP A 131 -33.92 -18.33 23.17
CA ASP A 131 -34.73 -19.23 23.97
C ASP A 131 -34.43 -19.14 25.48
N ARG A 132 -33.14 -18.93 25.83
CA ARG A 132 -32.67 -18.86 27.24
C ARG A 132 -32.71 -17.49 27.86
N HIS A 133 -32.59 -16.43 27.02
CA HIS A 133 -32.46 -15.05 27.47
C HIS A 133 -33.43 -14.11 26.76
N ARG A 134 -34.74 -14.45 26.84
CA ARG A 134 -35.81 -13.73 26.14
C ARG A 134 -35.93 -12.24 26.49
N GLY A 135 -35.43 -11.85 27.66
CA GLY A 135 -35.40 -10.44 28.10
C GLY A 135 -34.23 -9.64 27.57
N SER A 136 -33.28 -10.28 26.86
CA SER A 136 -32.10 -9.66 26.28
C SER A 136 -32.14 -9.66 24.76
N ASN A 137 -31.64 -8.59 24.14
CA ASN A 137 -31.50 -8.50 22.67
C ASN A 137 -30.12 -9.02 22.19
N THR A 138 -29.32 -9.63 23.06
CA THR A 138 -27.97 -10.15 22.75
C THR A 138 -27.99 -11.18 21.62
N TRP A 139 -29.08 -11.94 21.45
CA TRP A 139 -29.22 -12.92 20.36
C TRP A 139 -29.04 -12.32 18.97
N GLY A 140 -29.43 -11.04 18.78
CA GLY A 140 -29.32 -10.31 17.53
C GLY A 140 -28.08 -9.43 17.45
N ALA A 141 -27.36 -9.23 18.55
CA ALA A 141 -26.24 -8.31 18.64
C ALA A 141 -25.04 -8.76 17.77
N TYR A 142 -24.81 -10.07 17.71
CA TYR A 142 -23.69 -10.61 16.96
C TYR A 142 -23.98 -10.61 15.46
N GLN A 143 -23.23 -9.73 14.77
CA GLN A 143 -23.23 -9.63 13.30
C GLN A 143 -22.25 -10.66 12.76
N ALA A 144 -22.64 -11.35 11.68
CA ALA A 144 -21.86 -12.39 11.05
C ALA A 144 -21.46 -11.95 9.63
N TYR A 145 -20.17 -11.95 9.36
CA TYR A 145 -19.55 -11.56 8.09
C TYR A 145 -18.79 -12.74 7.52
N GLY A 146 -18.81 -12.94 6.21
CA GLY A 146 -18.08 -14.00 5.53
C GLY A 146 -19.00 -15.05 4.87
N ASP A 147 -18.41 -16.19 4.49
CA ASP A 147 -19.11 -17.25 3.78
C ASP A 147 -20.02 -18.09 4.72
N PRO A 148 -21.36 -18.04 4.59
CA PRO A 148 -22.26 -18.84 5.40
C PRO A 148 -22.13 -20.35 5.18
N GLY A 149 -21.58 -20.77 4.04
CA GLY A 149 -21.33 -22.18 3.69
C GLY A 149 -20.02 -22.72 4.23
N TYR A 150 -19.15 -21.86 4.80
CA TYR A 150 -17.87 -22.27 5.34
C TYR A 150 -18.01 -23.32 6.46
N ARG A 151 -17.11 -24.34 6.45
CA ARG A 151 -17.01 -25.37 7.50
C ARG A 151 -15.59 -25.42 8.07
N LEU A 152 -15.50 -25.57 9.39
CA LEU A 152 -14.23 -25.72 10.07
C LEU A 152 -13.77 -27.17 10.01
N GLY A 153 -12.71 -27.46 9.24
CA GLY A 153 -12.11 -28.77 9.16
C GLY A 153 -12.27 -29.46 7.81
N PRO A 154 -11.62 -30.62 7.61
CA PRO A 154 -11.88 -31.43 6.44
C PRO A 154 -13.36 -31.84 6.44
N ASP A 155 -13.96 -31.82 5.26
CA ASP A 155 -15.35 -32.22 5.07
C ASP A 155 -15.52 -33.68 5.59
N SER A 156 -16.03 -33.83 6.83
CA SER A 156 -16.12 -35.08 7.57
C SER A 156 -17.18 -36.03 7.00
N ARG A 157 -17.78 -35.70 5.84
CA ARG A 157 -18.74 -36.57 5.17
C ARG A 157 -17.97 -37.64 4.40
N PRO A 158 -18.09 -38.94 4.77
CA PRO A 158 -17.50 -40.03 3.99
C PRO A 158 -18.10 -40.00 2.58
N GLY A 159 -17.31 -39.68 1.56
CA GLY A 159 -17.69 -39.81 0.16
C GLY A 159 -17.63 -38.57 -0.72
N ARG A 160 -17.31 -37.37 -0.19
CA ARG A 160 -17.01 -36.22 -1.02
C ARG A 160 -15.59 -35.71 -0.72
N LYS A 161 -14.61 -36.23 -1.44
CA LYS A 161 -13.48 -35.39 -1.84
C LYS A 161 -14.10 -34.28 -2.69
N LYS A 162 -14.51 -33.18 -2.07
CA LYS A 162 -14.69 -31.94 -2.82
C LYS A 162 -13.28 -31.68 -3.35
N GLU A 163 -13.08 -31.93 -4.63
CA GLU A 163 -12.03 -31.22 -5.33
C GLU A 163 -12.28 -29.75 -4.98
N ASP A 164 -11.32 -29.13 -4.40
CA ASP A 164 -11.36 -27.73 -3.94
C ASP A 164 -11.27 -26.86 -5.21
N VAL A 165 -12.31 -26.92 -6.03
CA VAL A 165 -12.40 -26.28 -7.34
C VAL A 165 -13.07 -24.92 -7.13
N HIS A 166 -12.50 -23.88 -7.68
CA HIS A 166 -13.12 -22.57 -7.69
C HIS A 166 -14.42 -22.60 -8.51
N VAL A 167 -15.48 -22.03 -7.94
CA VAL A 167 -16.82 -22.05 -8.55
C VAL A 167 -17.03 -20.82 -9.45
N ALA A 168 -16.34 -19.71 -9.15
CA ALA A 168 -16.40 -18.48 -9.92
C ALA A 168 -15.00 -17.87 -10.09
N VAL A 169 -14.79 -17.13 -11.19
CA VAL A 169 -13.49 -16.48 -11.44
C VAL A 169 -13.20 -15.41 -10.39
N GLU A 170 -14.22 -14.77 -9.87
CA GLU A 170 -14.13 -13.76 -8.80
C GLU A 170 -13.51 -14.34 -7.53
N GLU A 171 -13.81 -15.59 -7.19
CA GLU A 171 -13.19 -16.28 -6.05
C GLU A 171 -11.67 -16.42 -6.23
N LEU A 172 -11.22 -16.77 -7.43
CA LEU A 172 -9.79 -16.83 -7.76
C LEU A 172 -9.16 -15.43 -7.66
N LEU A 173 -9.83 -14.41 -8.22
CA LEU A 173 -9.34 -13.03 -8.18
C LEU A 173 -9.21 -12.50 -6.76
N ASP A 174 -10.19 -12.75 -5.90
CA ASP A 174 -10.17 -12.37 -4.48
C ASP A 174 -9.03 -13.07 -3.72
N ARG A 175 -8.75 -14.33 -4.03
CA ARG A 175 -7.63 -15.07 -3.43
C ARG A 175 -6.28 -14.53 -3.87
N LEU A 176 -6.13 -14.21 -5.16
CA LEU A 176 -4.91 -13.59 -5.69
C LEU A 176 -4.67 -12.22 -5.06
N GLU A 177 -5.71 -11.39 -4.92
CA GLU A 177 -5.62 -10.08 -4.29
C GLU A 177 -5.30 -10.19 -2.79
N SER A 178 -5.98 -11.06 -2.06
CA SER A 178 -5.70 -11.34 -0.65
C SER A 178 -4.24 -11.81 -0.44
N ARG A 179 -3.72 -12.61 -1.37
CA ARG A 179 -2.32 -13.06 -1.34
C ARG A 179 -1.37 -11.91 -1.59
N ARG A 180 -1.66 -11.06 -2.59
CA ARG A 180 -0.88 -9.86 -2.91
C ARG A 180 -0.78 -8.92 -1.71
N VAL A 181 -1.90 -8.62 -1.05
CA VAL A 181 -1.94 -7.74 0.13
C VAL A 181 -1.11 -8.31 1.27
N ARG A 182 -1.20 -9.63 1.52
CA ARG A 182 -0.39 -10.30 2.54
C ARG A 182 1.10 -10.24 2.23
N SER A 183 1.49 -10.55 0.99
CA SER A 183 2.90 -10.50 0.56
C SER A 183 3.50 -9.10 0.65
N ALA A 184 2.69 -8.06 0.47
CA ALA A 184 3.13 -6.66 0.62
C ALA A 184 3.32 -6.23 2.09
N ARG A 185 2.67 -6.91 3.04
CA ARG A 185 2.71 -6.60 4.48
C ARG A 185 3.77 -7.38 5.26
N THR A 186 4.37 -8.41 4.66
CA THR A 186 5.48 -9.16 5.29
C THR A 186 6.70 -8.26 5.40
N GLY A 187 7.21 -8.09 6.63
CA GLY A 187 8.39 -7.27 6.91
C GLY A 187 9.66 -7.82 6.22
N ILE A 188 10.69 -6.98 6.16
CA ILE A 188 11.93 -7.17 5.39
C ILE A 188 12.66 -8.48 5.71
N ASP A 189 12.54 -8.98 6.93
CA ASP A 189 13.21 -10.22 7.36
C ASP A 189 12.62 -11.49 6.72
N ARG A 190 11.48 -11.39 6.03
CA ARG A 190 10.82 -12.49 5.32
C ARG A 190 10.24 -12.02 4.00
N ARG A 191 11.11 -11.65 3.06
CA ARG A 191 10.66 -11.43 1.68
C ARG A 191 10.01 -12.71 1.16
N PRO A 192 8.79 -12.62 0.55
CA PRO A 192 8.17 -13.78 -0.05
C PRO A 192 9.13 -14.38 -1.09
N ASP A 193 9.38 -15.67 -0.98
CA ASP A 193 10.15 -16.41 -1.97
C ASP A 193 9.34 -16.52 -3.26
N PHE A 194 9.87 -16.04 -4.38
CA PHE A 194 9.21 -16.12 -5.68
C PHE A 194 8.82 -17.56 -6.05
N ALA A 195 9.68 -18.55 -5.76
CA ALA A 195 9.38 -19.95 -6.07
C ALA A 195 8.16 -20.45 -5.28
N ALA A 196 8.05 -20.08 -4.01
CA ALA A 196 6.91 -20.42 -3.18
C ALA A 196 5.61 -19.76 -3.67
N GLU A 197 5.68 -18.48 -4.05
CA GLU A 197 4.52 -17.74 -4.60
C GLU A 197 4.10 -18.31 -5.97
N ALA A 198 5.04 -18.63 -6.84
CA ALA A 198 4.75 -19.25 -8.14
C ALA A 198 4.13 -20.64 -7.98
N ALA A 199 4.61 -21.46 -7.04
CA ALA A 199 4.03 -22.74 -6.72
C ALA A 199 2.60 -22.61 -6.17
N TRP A 200 2.36 -21.60 -5.32
CA TRP A 200 1.02 -21.31 -4.81
C TRP A 200 0.07 -20.89 -5.94
N VAL A 201 0.48 -19.95 -6.81
CA VAL A 201 -0.31 -19.54 -7.99
C VAL A 201 -0.62 -20.75 -8.87
N ALA A 202 0.36 -21.60 -9.15
CA ALA A 202 0.15 -22.80 -9.94
C ALA A 202 -0.88 -23.76 -9.29
N SER A 203 -0.86 -23.89 -7.95
CA SER A 203 -1.83 -24.71 -7.22
C SER A 203 -3.25 -24.12 -7.30
N GLU A 204 -3.43 -22.79 -7.24
CA GLU A 204 -4.72 -22.16 -7.40
C GLU A 204 -5.25 -22.32 -8.84
N LEU A 205 -4.39 -22.14 -9.84
CA LEU A 205 -4.76 -22.34 -11.24
C LEU A 205 -5.10 -23.79 -11.57
N ALA A 206 -4.51 -24.77 -10.88
CA ALA A 206 -4.88 -26.18 -11.04
C ALA A 206 -6.30 -26.48 -10.54
N ARG A 207 -6.86 -25.64 -9.67
CA ARG A 207 -8.20 -25.74 -9.09
C ARG A 207 -9.27 -25.01 -9.92
N CYS A 208 -8.89 -24.46 -11.07
CA CYS A 208 -9.75 -23.68 -11.95
C CYS A 208 -9.97 -24.40 -13.29
N PRO A 209 -11.11 -24.14 -13.97
CA PRO A 209 -11.27 -24.46 -15.37
C PRO A 209 -10.11 -23.89 -16.21
N ALA A 210 -9.67 -24.66 -17.21
CA ALA A 210 -8.49 -24.29 -18.01
C ALA A 210 -8.66 -22.93 -18.74
N GLU A 211 -9.88 -22.62 -19.15
CA GLU A 211 -10.24 -21.38 -19.84
C GLU A 211 -10.08 -20.12 -18.97
N TRP A 212 -10.08 -20.24 -17.63
CA TRP A 212 -9.87 -19.08 -16.77
C TRP A 212 -8.43 -18.61 -16.73
N ARG A 213 -7.49 -19.52 -16.97
CA ARG A 213 -6.05 -19.23 -16.89
C ARG A 213 -5.60 -18.16 -17.88
N GLY A 214 -6.25 -18.11 -19.04
CA GLY A 214 -5.96 -17.12 -20.08
C GLY A 214 -6.77 -15.82 -20.00
N ARG A 215 -7.68 -15.68 -19.04
CA ARG A 215 -8.50 -14.47 -18.92
C ARG A 215 -7.64 -13.25 -18.58
N PRO A 216 -7.89 -12.08 -19.20
CA PRO A 216 -7.12 -10.86 -18.98
C PRO A 216 -7.04 -10.46 -17.51
N GLU A 217 -8.17 -10.51 -16.79
CA GLU A 217 -8.28 -10.16 -15.38
C GLU A 217 -7.47 -11.11 -14.48
N VAL A 218 -7.42 -12.40 -14.79
CA VAL A 218 -6.64 -13.40 -14.05
C VAL A 218 -5.14 -13.16 -14.29
N GLN A 219 -4.73 -12.98 -15.55
CA GLN A 219 -3.34 -12.70 -15.89
C GLN A 219 -2.87 -11.36 -15.30
N GLN A 220 -3.73 -10.34 -15.30
CA GLN A 220 -3.44 -9.07 -14.63
C GLN A 220 -3.23 -9.25 -13.13
N ALA A 221 -4.11 -10.00 -12.45
CA ALA A 221 -4.01 -10.24 -11.01
C ALA A 221 -2.72 -11.00 -10.65
N ILE A 222 -2.35 -12.02 -11.44
CA ILE A 222 -1.09 -12.77 -11.30
C ILE A 222 0.10 -11.84 -11.52
N GLY A 223 0.08 -11.03 -12.58
CA GLY A 223 1.15 -10.08 -12.87
C GLY A 223 1.33 -9.05 -11.76
N THR A 224 0.23 -8.57 -11.20
CA THR A 224 0.25 -7.61 -10.08
C THR A 224 0.79 -8.23 -8.79
N LEU A 225 0.44 -9.49 -8.50
CA LEU A 225 0.99 -10.25 -7.37
C LEU A 225 2.52 -10.41 -7.52
N TYR A 226 3.00 -10.88 -8.66
CA TYR A 226 4.43 -11.05 -8.91
C TYR A 226 5.22 -9.74 -8.91
N ALA A 227 4.61 -8.65 -9.32
CA ALA A 227 5.20 -7.31 -9.26
C ALA A 227 5.52 -6.86 -7.81
N GLY A 228 4.78 -7.38 -6.83
CA GLY A 228 5.00 -7.12 -5.42
C GLY A 228 6.22 -7.86 -4.82
N LEU A 229 6.75 -8.86 -5.54
CA LEU A 229 7.92 -9.66 -5.11
C LEU A 229 9.25 -9.01 -5.49
N ASP A 230 9.22 -7.79 -5.97
CA ASP A 230 10.37 -7.04 -6.48
C ASP A 230 11.14 -7.79 -7.58
N GLY A 231 12.45 -7.64 -7.61
CA GLY A 231 13.28 -8.06 -8.73
C GLY A 231 13.12 -9.48 -9.22
N ASP A 232 12.86 -10.42 -8.33
CA ASP A 232 12.76 -11.85 -8.70
C ASP A 232 11.42 -12.18 -9.39
N GLY A 233 10.39 -11.35 -9.14
CA GLY A 233 9.08 -11.48 -9.76
C GLY A 233 8.89 -10.71 -11.06
N PHE A 234 9.80 -9.81 -11.44
CA PHE A 234 9.57 -8.87 -12.56
C PHE A 234 9.38 -9.55 -13.92
N ASP A 235 10.16 -10.57 -14.25
CA ASP A 235 10.03 -11.28 -15.52
C ASP A 235 8.70 -12.02 -15.62
N ALA A 236 8.29 -12.70 -14.55
CA ALA A 236 7.02 -13.38 -14.48
C ALA A 236 5.84 -12.39 -14.48
N ALA A 237 5.95 -11.28 -13.76
CA ALA A 237 4.97 -10.22 -13.75
C ALA A 237 4.77 -9.62 -15.15
N ARG A 238 5.87 -9.30 -15.84
CA ARG A 238 5.86 -8.78 -17.20
C ARG A 238 5.22 -9.78 -18.16
N SER A 239 5.56 -11.05 -18.08
CA SER A 239 5.00 -12.10 -18.91
C SER A 239 3.49 -12.23 -18.73
N ALA A 240 3.00 -12.23 -17.49
CA ALA A 240 1.57 -12.32 -17.18
C ALA A 240 0.81 -11.08 -17.68
N LEU A 241 1.37 -9.86 -17.47
CA LEU A 241 0.73 -8.62 -17.92
C LEU A 241 0.71 -8.52 -19.47
N LEU A 242 1.74 -9.00 -20.14
CA LEU A 242 1.73 -9.09 -21.61
C LEU A 242 0.68 -10.09 -22.11
N ALA A 243 0.52 -11.23 -21.43
CA ALA A 243 -0.53 -12.20 -21.74
C ALA A 243 -1.93 -11.60 -21.56
N ALA A 244 -2.14 -10.80 -20.51
CA ALA A 244 -3.39 -10.07 -20.30
C ALA A 244 -3.72 -9.10 -21.44
N LEU A 245 -2.71 -8.45 -22.04
CA LEU A 245 -2.89 -7.53 -23.16
C LEU A 245 -3.10 -8.21 -24.52
N GLN A 246 -2.78 -9.49 -24.64
CA GLN A 246 -2.99 -10.26 -25.89
C GLN A 246 -4.43 -10.74 -26.06
N THR A 247 -5.23 -10.68 -24.99
CA THR A 247 -6.63 -11.10 -25.00
C THR A 247 -7.51 -9.85 -25.05
N GLU A 248 -8.50 -9.83 -25.93
CA GLU A 248 -9.45 -8.72 -26.02
C GLU A 248 -10.30 -8.66 -24.74
N ASP A 249 -10.42 -7.45 -24.21
CA ASP A 249 -11.26 -7.10 -23.07
C ASP A 249 -12.42 -6.23 -23.56
N ALA A 250 -13.65 -6.68 -23.32
CA ALA A 250 -14.86 -6.04 -23.82
C ALA A 250 -15.01 -4.57 -23.35
N ASP A 251 -14.51 -4.27 -22.15
CA ASP A 251 -14.66 -2.94 -21.53
C ASP A 251 -13.42 -2.06 -21.66
N GLY A 252 -12.28 -2.59 -22.11
CA GLY A 252 -11.00 -1.90 -22.17
C GLY A 252 -10.39 -1.51 -20.81
N ARG A 253 -11.04 -1.82 -19.69
CA ARG A 253 -10.60 -1.43 -18.33
C ARG A 253 -9.38 -2.19 -17.88
N VAL A 254 -9.36 -3.50 -18.16
CA VAL A 254 -8.22 -4.36 -17.82
C VAL A 254 -7.01 -3.91 -18.62
N ALA A 255 -7.19 -3.60 -19.91
CA ALA A 255 -6.11 -3.16 -20.77
C ALA A 255 -5.43 -1.89 -20.25
N CYS A 256 -6.18 -0.85 -19.89
CA CYS A 256 -5.61 0.40 -19.36
C CYS A 256 -4.80 0.17 -18.08
N ARG A 257 -5.37 -0.51 -17.12
CA ARG A 257 -4.69 -0.83 -15.85
C ARG A 257 -3.46 -1.72 -16.04
N THR A 258 -3.57 -2.69 -16.98
CA THR A 258 -2.46 -3.58 -17.30
C THR A 258 -1.30 -2.82 -17.94
N ILE A 259 -1.57 -1.87 -18.85
CA ILE A 259 -0.54 -1.02 -19.44
C ILE A 259 0.18 -0.17 -18.39
N GLU A 260 -0.56 0.43 -17.45
CA GLU A 260 0.00 1.22 -16.36
C GLU A 260 0.90 0.35 -15.44
N GLN A 261 0.44 -0.84 -15.06
CA GLN A 261 1.23 -1.78 -14.24
C GLN A 261 2.47 -2.29 -14.99
N LEU A 262 2.31 -2.64 -16.27
CA LEU A 262 3.43 -3.08 -17.11
C LEU A 262 4.50 -1.98 -17.25
N ALA A 263 4.10 -0.74 -17.51
CA ALA A 263 5.03 0.39 -17.55
C ALA A 263 5.76 0.61 -16.22
N LYS A 264 5.04 0.48 -15.08
CA LYS A 264 5.65 0.58 -13.75
C LYS A 264 6.71 -0.50 -13.53
N ILE A 265 6.45 -1.73 -13.96
CA ILE A 265 7.38 -2.85 -13.80
C ILE A 265 8.57 -2.70 -14.75
N GLU A 266 8.33 -2.38 -16.03
CA GLU A 266 9.40 -2.16 -17.01
C GLU A 266 10.37 -1.06 -16.54
N ALA A 267 9.85 0.03 -15.98
CA ALA A 267 10.71 1.09 -15.43
C ALA A 267 11.53 0.62 -14.22
N ARG A 268 10.96 -0.18 -13.30
CA ARG A 268 11.68 -0.72 -12.12
C ARG A 268 12.68 -1.80 -12.50
N GLN A 269 12.32 -2.68 -13.43
CA GLN A 269 13.22 -3.70 -13.97
C GLN A 269 14.38 -3.04 -14.72
N GLY A 270 14.10 -1.95 -15.44
CA GLY A 270 15.12 -1.15 -16.10
C GLY A 270 16.18 -0.63 -15.13
N ASP A 271 15.78 -0.05 -14.01
CA ASP A 271 16.71 0.37 -12.94
C ASP A 271 17.60 -0.80 -12.46
N ARG A 272 16.97 -1.94 -12.16
CA ARG A 272 17.72 -3.11 -11.67
C ARG A 272 18.75 -3.62 -12.68
N LEU A 273 18.41 -3.65 -13.97
CA LEU A 273 19.36 -4.05 -15.01
C LEU A 273 20.55 -3.09 -15.10
N ILE A 274 20.31 -1.81 -14.86
CA ILE A 274 21.36 -0.80 -14.84
C ILE A 274 22.29 -1.01 -13.65
N ASP A 275 21.74 -1.27 -12.46
CA ASP A 275 22.53 -1.62 -11.26
C ASP A 275 23.39 -2.88 -11.48
N GLN A 276 22.96 -3.76 -12.40
CA GLN A 276 23.71 -4.95 -12.84
C GLN A 276 24.70 -4.69 -13.98
N GLY A 277 24.85 -3.43 -14.44
CA GLY A 277 25.73 -3.06 -15.53
C GLY A 277 25.13 -3.27 -16.94
N LEU A 278 23.87 -3.68 -17.06
CA LEU A 278 23.17 -3.94 -18.32
C LEU A 278 22.45 -2.69 -18.84
N HIS A 279 23.19 -1.58 -18.98
CA HIS A 279 22.65 -0.24 -19.24
C HIS A 279 21.75 -0.16 -20.50
N ALA A 280 22.15 -0.77 -21.61
CA ALA A 280 21.36 -0.72 -22.85
C ALA A 280 20.00 -1.41 -22.70
N GLN A 281 19.97 -2.57 -22.02
CA GLN A 281 18.72 -3.31 -21.79
C GLN A 281 17.83 -2.56 -20.80
N GLY A 282 18.40 -2.00 -19.73
CA GLY A 282 17.68 -1.21 -18.75
C GLY A 282 17.04 0.03 -19.39
N LEU A 283 17.78 0.76 -20.22
CA LEU A 283 17.29 1.92 -20.93
C LEU A 283 16.14 1.55 -21.90
N ALA A 284 16.26 0.45 -22.64
CA ALA A 284 15.23 -0.02 -23.55
C ALA A 284 13.90 -0.34 -22.82
N LEU A 285 13.97 -0.92 -21.61
CA LEU A 285 12.76 -1.16 -20.80
C LEU A 285 12.13 0.14 -20.28
N ILE A 286 12.93 1.11 -19.86
CA ILE A 286 12.42 2.41 -19.43
C ILE A 286 11.79 3.16 -20.61
N ASP A 287 12.40 3.11 -21.80
CA ASP A 287 11.84 3.70 -23.01
C ASP A 287 10.52 3.03 -23.41
N SER A 288 10.43 1.71 -23.28
CA SER A 288 9.17 0.97 -23.48
C SER A 288 8.08 1.43 -22.50
N ALA A 289 8.41 1.60 -21.22
CA ALA A 289 7.49 2.10 -20.22
C ALA A 289 6.95 3.50 -20.56
N VAL A 290 7.84 4.43 -20.94
CA VAL A 290 7.47 5.78 -21.35
C VAL A 290 6.55 5.74 -22.57
N ALA A 291 6.93 5.00 -23.60
CA ALA A 291 6.15 4.89 -24.85
C ALA A 291 4.74 4.33 -24.60
N ARG A 292 4.59 3.35 -23.69
CA ARG A 292 3.28 2.79 -23.33
C ARG A 292 2.39 3.82 -22.65
N LEU A 293 2.93 4.58 -21.70
CA LEU A 293 2.18 5.60 -20.98
C LEU A 293 1.78 6.75 -21.90
N GLU A 294 2.66 7.17 -22.82
CA GLU A 294 2.34 8.17 -23.84
C GLU A 294 1.26 7.68 -24.82
N ALA A 295 1.33 6.42 -25.24
CA ALA A 295 0.31 5.82 -26.10
C ALA A 295 -1.05 5.78 -25.40
N LEU A 296 -1.07 5.37 -24.12
CA LEU A 296 -2.29 5.34 -23.32
C LEU A 296 -2.87 6.75 -23.11
N GLU A 297 -2.03 7.75 -22.90
CA GLU A 297 -2.45 9.14 -22.76
C GLU A 297 -3.08 9.67 -24.06
N ARG A 298 -2.44 9.40 -25.21
CA ARG A 298 -2.99 9.77 -26.53
C ARG A 298 -4.34 9.10 -26.80
N ALA A 299 -4.48 7.83 -26.45
CA ALA A 299 -5.72 7.07 -26.63
C ALA A 299 -6.86 7.58 -25.72
N SER A 300 -6.52 8.12 -24.55
CA SER A 300 -7.52 8.65 -23.60
C SER A 300 -8.11 10.01 -24.04
N GLY A 301 -7.53 10.65 -25.03
CA GLY A 301 -7.99 11.95 -25.55
C GLY A 301 -7.86 13.11 -24.55
N ALA A 302 -8.54 14.23 -24.85
CA ALA A 302 -8.52 15.43 -24.03
C ALA A 302 -9.42 15.34 -22.75
N LEU A 303 -9.94 14.17 -22.44
CA LEU A 303 -10.62 13.92 -21.18
C LEU A 303 -9.61 14.12 -20.03
N ALA A 304 -10.08 14.61 -18.90
CA ALA A 304 -9.28 15.11 -17.76
C ALA A 304 -7.97 14.35 -17.54
N VAL A 305 -6.88 15.09 -17.30
CA VAL A 305 -5.57 14.54 -16.94
C VAL A 305 -5.74 13.55 -15.79
N ASN A 306 -5.27 12.32 -15.98
CA ASN A 306 -5.18 11.36 -14.86
C ASN A 306 -3.87 11.64 -14.11
N PRO A 307 -3.93 12.18 -12.85
CA PRO A 307 -2.74 12.56 -12.09
C PRO A 307 -1.81 11.36 -11.81
N GLU A 308 -2.37 10.19 -11.54
CA GLU A 308 -1.60 8.98 -11.27
C GLU A 308 -0.79 8.55 -12.50
N ARG A 309 -1.40 8.56 -13.68
CA ARG A 309 -0.72 8.23 -14.94
C ARG A 309 0.38 9.23 -15.28
N ALA A 310 0.10 10.53 -15.08
CA ALA A 310 1.10 11.57 -15.26
C ALA A 310 2.29 11.39 -14.29
N ALA A 311 2.03 11.01 -13.03
CA ALA A 311 3.06 10.71 -12.04
C ALA A 311 3.88 9.45 -12.42
N LEU A 312 3.26 8.41 -12.97
CA LEU A 312 3.98 7.23 -13.50
C LEU A 312 4.91 7.61 -14.64
N SER A 313 4.43 8.43 -15.59
CA SER A 313 5.24 8.94 -16.71
C SER A 313 6.40 9.78 -16.19
N ALA A 314 6.17 10.67 -15.24
CA ALA A 314 7.20 11.48 -14.61
C ALA A 314 8.27 10.62 -13.91
N SER A 315 7.86 9.59 -13.18
CA SER A 315 8.76 8.65 -12.51
C SER A 315 9.61 7.87 -13.52
N ALA A 316 9.04 7.39 -14.63
CA ALA A 316 9.78 6.69 -15.68
C ALA A 316 10.80 7.62 -16.36
N LEU A 317 10.40 8.84 -16.68
CA LEU A 317 11.28 9.86 -17.30
C LEU A 317 12.41 10.28 -16.33
N LYS A 318 12.13 10.40 -15.04
CA LYS A 318 13.14 10.67 -14.02
C LYS A 318 14.19 9.55 -13.95
N ARG A 319 13.77 8.28 -14.04
CA ARG A 319 14.68 7.12 -14.13
C ARG A 319 15.51 7.16 -15.40
N LYS A 320 14.90 7.47 -16.55
CA LYS A 320 15.62 7.66 -17.82
C LYS A 320 16.73 8.69 -17.66
N ALA A 321 16.43 9.85 -17.07
CA ALA A 321 17.44 10.88 -16.82
C ALA A 321 18.59 10.38 -15.95
N LEU A 322 18.29 9.56 -14.91
CA LEU A 322 19.31 8.99 -14.02
C LEU A 322 20.24 8.03 -14.77
N VAL A 323 19.68 7.17 -15.61
CA VAL A 323 20.47 6.27 -16.47
C VAL A 323 21.41 7.05 -17.39
N LEU A 324 20.86 8.06 -18.05
CA LEU A 324 21.64 8.93 -18.93
C LEU A 324 22.76 9.64 -18.15
N ALA A 325 22.50 10.04 -16.91
CA ALA A 325 23.50 10.67 -16.04
C ALA A 325 24.61 9.71 -15.60
N GLY A 326 24.33 8.41 -15.48
CA GLY A 326 25.31 7.37 -15.16
C GLY A 326 26.31 7.08 -16.29
N ASN A 327 25.97 7.39 -17.56
CA ASN A 327 26.88 7.27 -18.67
C ASN A 327 27.72 8.54 -18.83
N ALA A 328 29.04 8.40 -18.64
CA ALA A 328 29.99 9.54 -18.72
C ALA A 328 29.98 10.27 -20.06
N ASP A 329 29.69 9.56 -21.15
CA ASP A 329 29.70 10.10 -22.50
C ASP A 329 28.43 10.87 -22.86
N THR A 330 27.37 10.77 -22.05
CA THR A 330 26.11 11.48 -22.34
C THR A 330 26.24 12.97 -22.04
N PRO A 331 26.05 13.87 -23.03
CA PRO A 331 26.07 15.31 -22.77
C PRO A 331 25.00 15.76 -21.78
N TRP A 332 25.33 16.75 -20.94
CA TRP A 332 24.38 17.31 -19.99
C TRP A 332 23.06 17.80 -20.64
N THR A 333 23.14 18.30 -21.87
CA THR A 333 21.97 18.77 -22.63
C THR A 333 20.92 17.67 -22.82
N ILE A 334 21.34 16.42 -23.06
CA ILE A 334 20.44 15.27 -23.20
C ILE A 334 19.81 14.90 -21.86
N ILE A 335 20.62 14.91 -20.79
CA ILE A 335 20.12 14.69 -19.43
C ILE A 335 19.12 15.77 -19.04
N ALA A 336 19.42 17.04 -19.31
CA ALA A 336 18.56 18.18 -19.03
C ALA A 336 17.22 18.10 -19.78
N GLN A 337 17.21 17.62 -21.01
CA GLN A 337 15.96 17.37 -21.77
C GLN A 337 15.08 16.31 -21.08
N ALA A 338 15.67 15.20 -20.65
CA ALA A 338 14.95 14.15 -19.93
C ALA A 338 14.40 14.66 -18.58
N LEU A 339 15.19 15.48 -17.86
CA LEU A 339 14.75 16.13 -16.63
C LEU A 339 13.60 17.13 -16.85
N ALA A 340 13.65 17.90 -17.95
CA ALA A 340 12.59 18.84 -18.32
C ALA A 340 11.27 18.10 -18.60
N LEU A 341 11.33 16.97 -19.33
CA LEU A 341 10.16 16.13 -19.59
C LEU A 341 9.59 15.53 -18.30
N ALA A 342 10.45 15.05 -17.41
CA ALA A 342 10.02 14.51 -16.12
C ALA A 342 9.35 15.59 -15.26
N ALA A 343 9.93 16.80 -15.21
CA ALA A 343 9.37 17.93 -14.49
C ALA A 343 8.00 18.34 -15.04
N ALA A 344 7.87 18.44 -16.38
CA ALA A 344 6.61 18.76 -17.03
C ALA A 344 5.50 17.73 -16.70
N ALA A 345 5.84 16.44 -16.68
CA ALA A 345 4.91 15.37 -16.32
C ALA A 345 4.49 15.46 -14.83
N TYR A 346 5.41 15.78 -13.92
CA TYR A 346 5.06 16.02 -12.51
C TYR A 346 4.22 17.29 -12.33
N PHE A 347 4.52 18.39 -13.02
CA PHE A 347 3.66 19.57 -12.99
C PHE A 347 2.26 19.29 -13.53
N LYS A 348 2.15 18.48 -14.57
CA LYS A 348 0.86 18.03 -15.08
C LYS A 348 0.08 17.20 -14.04
N ALA A 349 0.76 16.29 -13.31
CA ALA A 349 0.17 15.53 -12.22
C ALA A 349 -0.27 16.43 -11.05
N GLY A 350 0.50 17.47 -10.73
CA GLY A 350 0.29 18.41 -9.65
C GLY A 350 -0.43 19.70 -10.06
N ASN A 351 -1.29 19.63 -11.08
CA ASN A 351 -2.13 20.76 -11.52
C ASN A 351 -1.35 22.08 -11.74
N GLY A 352 -0.22 21.98 -12.46
CA GLY A 352 0.60 23.14 -12.79
C GLY A 352 1.48 23.68 -11.65
N GLY A 353 1.81 22.83 -10.69
CA GLY A 353 2.63 23.21 -9.52
C GLY A 353 1.80 23.87 -8.42
N ASP A 354 0.60 23.38 -8.22
CA ASP A 354 -0.27 23.75 -7.11
C ASP A 354 0.37 23.31 -5.78
N PRO A 355 0.60 24.21 -4.81
CA PRO A 355 1.10 23.83 -3.49
C PRO A 355 0.21 22.86 -2.73
N ARG A 356 -1.08 22.77 -3.09
CA ARG A 356 -2.00 21.76 -2.55
C ARG A 356 -1.72 20.34 -3.04
N GLU A 357 -0.82 20.16 -4.01
CA GLU A 357 -0.32 18.88 -4.46
C GLU A 357 1.19 18.74 -4.18
N PRO A 358 1.60 18.73 -2.88
CA PRO A 358 2.99 18.88 -2.46
C PRO A 358 3.90 17.80 -3.04
N TYR A 359 3.46 16.54 -3.07
CA TYR A 359 4.26 15.43 -3.61
C TYR A 359 4.69 15.68 -5.07
N HIS A 360 3.76 16.05 -5.92
CA HIS A 360 4.04 16.27 -7.35
C HIS A 360 4.87 17.52 -7.57
N THR A 361 4.50 18.61 -6.90
CA THR A 361 5.18 19.91 -7.04
C THR A 361 6.62 19.84 -6.54
N LEU A 362 6.88 19.23 -5.38
CA LEU A 362 8.22 19.08 -4.82
C LEU A 362 9.12 18.14 -5.62
N ASN A 363 8.56 17.18 -6.36
CA ASN A 363 9.32 16.39 -7.33
C ASN A 363 9.62 17.18 -8.62
N ALA A 364 8.70 18.03 -9.09
CA ALA A 364 8.87 18.79 -10.31
C ALA A 364 9.93 19.89 -10.21
N LEU A 365 9.88 20.69 -9.16
CA LEU A 365 10.70 21.89 -8.98
C LEU A 365 12.22 21.65 -9.13
N PRO A 366 12.85 20.70 -8.40
CA PRO A 366 14.29 20.47 -8.53
C PRO A 366 14.69 19.93 -9.89
N LEU A 367 13.84 19.12 -10.55
CA LEU A 367 14.10 18.60 -11.88
C LEU A 367 14.06 19.71 -12.93
N ALA A 368 13.07 20.58 -12.89
CA ALA A 368 12.96 21.75 -13.76
C ALA A 368 14.16 22.69 -13.58
N TRP A 369 14.53 22.96 -12.33
CA TRP A 369 15.71 23.79 -12.03
C TRP A 369 17.03 23.17 -12.53
N LEU A 370 17.20 21.86 -12.37
CA LEU A 370 18.35 21.14 -12.92
C LEU A 370 18.38 21.21 -14.45
N ALA A 371 17.22 21.17 -15.09
CA ALA A 371 17.06 21.31 -16.54
C ALA A 371 17.35 22.73 -17.06
N GLY A 372 17.42 23.73 -16.17
CA GLY A 372 17.70 25.11 -16.51
C GLY A 372 16.49 26.04 -16.51
N THR A 373 15.32 25.57 -16.08
CA THR A 373 14.14 26.40 -15.86
C THR A 373 14.28 27.14 -14.55
N HIS A 374 14.28 28.46 -14.59
CA HIS A 374 14.42 29.32 -13.41
C HIS A 374 13.21 30.24 -13.19
N ASP A 375 12.33 30.33 -14.19
CA ASP A 375 11.08 31.06 -14.11
C ASP A 375 9.90 30.06 -14.02
N PHE A 376 9.07 30.25 -13.03
CA PHE A 376 7.89 29.43 -12.73
C PHE A 376 6.65 30.33 -12.77
N ASP A 377 6.39 30.94 -13.91
CA ASP A 377 5.29 31.88 -14.14
C ASP A 377 5.38 33.12 -13.22
N GLY A 378 6.59 33.64 -13.03
CA GLY A 378 6.85 34.80 -12.16
C GLY A 378 6.71 34.53 -10.66
N ARG A 379 6.48 33.24 -10.26
CA ARG A 379 6.36 32.84 -8.86
C ARG A 379 7.74 32.55 -8.26
N ASP A 380 7.95 32.97 -7.01
CA ASP A 380 9.13 32.59 -6.24
C ASP A 380 9.07 31.10 -5.88
N VAL A 381 10.07 30.36 -6.34
CA VAL A 381 10.15 28.90 -6.13
C VAL A 381 10.30 28.55 -4.65
N GLY A 382 11.06 29.34 -3.89
CA GLY A 382 11.17 29.16 -2.44
C GLY A 382 9.83 29.34 -1.75
N GLU A 383 9.01 30.28 -2.22
CA GLU A 383 7.65 30.47 -1.71
C GLU A 383 6.76 29.27 -2.03
N ILE A 384 6.80 28.76 -3.27
CA ILE A 384 6.05 27.55 -3.64
C ILE A 384 6.48 26.37 -2.76
N ALA A 385 7.78 26.16 -2.56
CA ALA A 385 8.30 25.08 -1.73
C ALA A 385 7.84 25.21 -0.26
N ARG A 386 7.84 26.41 0.31
CA ARG A 386 7.35 26.68 1.67
C ARG A 386 5.85 26.39 1.79
N GLN A 387 5.04 26.84 0.84
CA GLN A 387 3.60 26.56 0.79
C GLN A 387 3.32 25.06 0.68
N CYS A 388 4.06 24.32 -0.14
CA CYS A 388 4.00 22.85 -0.18
C CYS A 388 4.32 22.23 1.19
N GLY A 389 5.34 22.74 1.87
CA GLY A 389 5.73 22.27 3.20
C GLY A 389 4.68 22.57 4.29
N GLU A 390 3.98 23.70 4.20
CA GLU A 390 2.88 24.06 5.10
C GLU A 390 1.67 23.15 4.87
N GLU A 391 1.30 22.95 3.61
CA GLU A 391 0.21 22.04 3.23
C GLU A 391 0.51 20.58 3.63
N ALA A 392 1.73 20.10 3.41
CA ALA A 392 2.15 18.78 3.81
C ALA A 392 2.06 18.59 5.33
N ARG A 393 2.49 19.56 6.13
CA ARG A 393 2.34 19.52 7.60
C ARG A 393 0.87 19.53 8.03
N ARG A 394 0.03 20.33 7.35
CA ARG A 394 -1.42 20.34 7.61
C ARG A 394 -2.04 18.98 7.33
N ARG A 395 -1.74 18.37 6.18
CA ARG A 395 -2.21 17.03 5.83
C ARG A 395 -1.72 15.98 6.83
N PHE A 396 -0.46 16.04 7.21
CA PHE A 396 0.11 15.11 8.19
C PHE A 396 -0.58 15.20 9.55
N ALA A 397 -0.98 16.37 10.00
CA ALA A 397 -1.72 16.52 11.26
C ALA A 397 -3.03 15.72 11.26
N ASP A 398 -3.67 15.60 10.10
CA ASP A 398 -4.94 14.88 9.94
C ASP A 398 -4.73 13.39 9.57
N SER A 399 -3.78 13.10 8.67
CA SER A 399 -3.58 11.76 8.10
C SER A 399 -2.65 10.87 8.91
N GLN A 400 -1.64 11.46 9.58
CA GLN A 400 -0.47 10.77 10.16
C GLN A 400 0.29 9.91 9.12
N ASP A 401 0.12 10.21 7.83
CA ASP A 401 0.74 9.47 6.74
C ASP A 401 2.21 9.85 6.58
N PHE A 402 3.07 8.84 6.38
CA PHE A 402 4.51 9.04 6.23
C PHE A 402 4.86 9.98 5.07
N TRP A 403 4.15 9.88 3.93
CA TRP A 403 4.46 10.69 2.76
C TRP A 403 4.12 12.16 2.94
N ASP A 404 3.08 12.47 3.71
CA ASP A 404 2.77 13.85 4.08
C ASP A 404 3.90 14.44 4.95
N ALA A 405 4.40 13.68 5.92
CA ALA A 405 5.53 14.10 6.75
C ALA A 405 6.82 14.26 5.92
N ALA A 406 7.13 13.30 5.05
CA ALA A 406 8.30 13.33 4.16
C ALA A 406 8.26 14.53 3.21
N CYS A 407 7.09 14.87 2.63
CA CYS A 407 6.91 16.08 1.82
C CYS A 407 7.25 17.35 2.60
N GLY A 408 6.94 17.42 3.89
CA GLY A 408 7.33 18.55 4.75
C GLY A 408 8.85 18.74 4.85
N THR A 409 9.59 17.62 4.91
CA THR A 409 11.06 17.60 4.95
C THR A 409 11.65 17.87 3.57
N ASP A 410 11.10 17.29 2.52
CA ASP A 410 11.52 17.51 1.13
C ASP A 410 11.34 18.96 0.70
N ALA A 411 10.30 19.65 1.18
CA ALA A 411 10.11 21.08 0.94
C ALA A 411 11.29 21.92 1.44
N MET A 412 11.88 21.55 2.58
CA MET A 412 13.09 22.22 3.10
C MET A 412 14.31 22.00 2.21
N VAL A 413 14.45 20.79 1.62
CA VAL A 413 15.51 20.49 0.65
C VAL A 413 15.33 21.30 -0.61
N VAL A 414 14.11 21.40 -1.13
CA VAL A 414 13.80 22.16 -2.34
C VAL A 414 14.03 23.64 -2.13
N ASP A 415 13.54 24.24 -1.04
CA ASP A 415 13.78 25.63 -0.68
C ASP A 415 15.28 25.94 -0.58
N TRP A 416 16.06 25.04 0.02
CA TRP A 416 17.51 25.18 0.08
C TRP A 416 18.21 25.06 -1.29
N LEU A 417 17.83 24.07 -2.10
CA LEU A 417 18.46 23.86 -3.42
C LEU A 417 18.24 25.02 -4.37
N LEU A 418 17.04 25.61 -4.35
CA LEU A 418 16.63 26.63 -5.29
C LEU A 418 16.76 28.05 -4.70
N GLY A 419 16.74 28.17 -3.39
CA GLY A 419 16.84 29.42 -2.68
C GLY A 419 18.28 29.87 -2.38
N ALA A 420 18.40 31.08 -1.83
CA ALA A 420 19.66 31.68 -1.35
C ALA A 420 19.84 31.44 0.17
N ALA A 421 19.51 30.24 0.68
CA ALA A 421 19.54 29.96 2.11
C ALA A 421 20.95 30.20 2.70
N VAL A 422 21.04 31.02 3.74
CA VAL A 422 22.26 31.41 4.45
C VAL A 422 22.34 30.67 5.78
N GLY A 423 23.53 30.23 6.20
CA GLY A 423 23.82 29.59 7.49
C GLY A 423 23.97 28.07 7.42
N ASP A 424 23.99 27.38 8.59
CA ASP A 424 24.14 25.93 8.70
C ASP A 424 22.83 25.20 8.27
N VAL A 425 22.67 25.08 6.95
CA VAL A 425 21.50 24.42 6.36
C VAL A 425 21.64 22.89 6.49
N GLY A 426 22.82 22.35 6.32
CA GLY A 426 23.07 20.90 6.40
C GLY A 426 22.66 20.33 7.76
N GLY A 427 23.02 21.02 8.86
CA GLY A 427 22.62 20.59 10.20
C GLY A 427 21.12 20.70 10.46
N ARG A 428 20.43 21.69 9.90
CA ARG A 428 18.96 21.81 10.00
C ARG A 428 18.25 20.70 9.25
N LEU A 429 18.66 20.41 8.02
CA LEU A 429 18.12 19.31 7.22
C LEU A 429 18.36 17.97 7.89
N ALA A 430 19.58 17.72 8.40
CA ALA A 430 19.88 16.49 9.11
C ALA A 430 19.02 16.28 10.35
N ARG A 431 18.71 17.35 11.11
CA ARG A 431 17.76 17.25 12.24
C ARG A 431 16.36 16.92 11.77
N ALA A 432 15.86 17.54 10.71
CA ALA A 432 14.52 17.28 10.17
C ALA A 432 14.36 15.82 9.70
N TYR A 433 15.37 15.28 8.99
CA TYR A 433 15.32 13.86 8.55
C TYR A 433 15.46 12.88 9.71
N ARG A 434 16.27 13.16 10.74
CA ARG A 434 16.30 12.33 11.95
C ARG A 434 14.97 12.36 12.69
N GLN A 435 14.35 13.52 12.80
CA GLN A 435 13.04 13.65 13.42
C GLN A 435 11.98 12.88 12.63
N LEU A 436 11.98 12.95 11.29
CA LEU A 436 11.10 12.16 10.44
C LEU A 436 11.31 10.65 10.69
N ALA A 437 12.55 10.18 10.76
CA ALA A 437 12.86 8.79 10.99
C ALA A 437 12.45 8.29 12.38
N SER A 438 12.62 9.09 13.44
CA SER A 438 12.37 8.68 14.82
C SER A 438 10.93 8.88 15.28
N GLU A 439 10.20 9.87 14.74
CA GLU A 439 8.87 10.24 15.24
C GLU A 439 7.73 9.76 14.35
N VAL A 440 8.00 9.45 13.06
CA VAL A 440 6.95 9.03 12.13
C VAL A 440 7.11 7.55 11.79
N PRO A 441 6.11 6.71 12.09
CA PRO A 441 6.14 5.30 11.71
C PRO A 441 6.29 5.14 10.20
N HIS A 442 7.22 4.30 9.78
CA HIS A 442 7.50 4.04 8.37
C HIS A 442 7.99 2.61 8.14
N THR A 443 7.84 2.16 6.90
CA THR A 443 8.45 0.92 6.42
C THR A 443 9.84 1.21 5.87
N ASP A 444 10.71 0.19 5.83
CA ASP A 444 12.03 0.34 5.18
C ASP A 444 11.91 0.72 3.70
N SER A 445 10.87 0.27 3.00
CA SER A 445 10.66 0.64 1.59
C SER A 445 10.37 2.13 1.41
N GLU A 446 9.63 2.73 2.34
CA GLU A 446 9.34 4.17 2.36
C GLU A 446 10.62 4.95 2.66
N TRP A 447 11.37 4.55 3.69
CA TRP A 447 12.64 5.20 4.00
C TRP A 447 13.66 5.08 2.86
N GLN A 448 13.75 3.92 2.23
CA GLN A 448 14.58 3.74 1.04
C GLN A 448 14.17 4.64 -0.13
N ALA A 449 12.88 4.92 -0.30
CA ALA A 449 12.43 5.84 -1.35
C ALA A 449 12.89 7.28 -1.09
N VAL A 450 12.84 7.74 0.17
CA VAL A 450 13.41 9.04 0.59
C VAL A 450 14.90 9.11 0.30
N ARG A 451 15.66 8.10 0.72
CA ARG A 451 17.12 8.01 0.46
C ARG A 451 17.44 8.05 -1.03
N ARG A 452 16.72 7.28 -1.84
CA ARG A 452 16.89 7.26 -3.31
C ARG A 452 16.63 8.62 -3.94
N GLN A 453 15.65 9.39 -3.45
CA GLN A 453 15.37 10.73 -3.95
C GLN A 453 16.57 11.68 -3.68
N LEU A 454 17.15 11.63 -2.49
CA LEU A 454 18.33 12.43 -2.14
C LEU A 454 19.56 12.04 -2.98
N GLN A 455 19.80 10.74 -3.14
CA GLN A 455 20.89 10.18 -3.96
C GLN A 455 20.74 10.59 -5.44
N LEU A 456 19.52 10.55 -5.97
CA LEU A 456 19.21 10.95 -7.32
C LEU A 456 19.55 12.44 -7.55
N LEU A 457 19.13 13.31 -6.66
CA LEU A 457 19.45 14.74 -6.76
C LEU A 457 20.96 14.99 -6.65
N SER A 458 21.67 14.29 -5.77
CA SER A 458 23.12 14.39 -5.66
C SER A 458 23.84 13.97 -6.94
N THR A 459 23.40 12.87 -7.56
CA THR A 459 23.93 12.38 -8.84
C THR A 459 23.79 13.42 -9.95
N PHE A 460 22.63 14.03 -10.09
CA PHE A 460 22.42 15.08 -11.10
C PHE A 460 23.27 16.34 -10.82
N LEU A 461 23.41 16.75 -9.57
CA LEU A 461 24.26 17.88 -9.19
C LEU A 461 25.74 17.59 -9.56
N ARG A 462 26.27 16.43 -9.20
CA ARG A 462 27.65 16.02 -9.58
C ARG A 462 27.84 16.00 -11.08
N ARG A 463 26.84 15.48 -11.80
CA ARG A 463 26.90 15.37 -13.26
C ARG A 463 26.81 16.72 -13.97
N ARG A 464 26.03 17.67 -13.42
CA ARG A 464 25.93 19.05 -13.93
C ARG A 464 27.23 19.84 -13.72
N GLY A 465 27.92 19.62 -12.61
CA GLY A 465 29.27 20.09 -12.35
C GLY A 465 29.43 21.60 -12.17
N ARG A 466 28.40 22.35 -11.76
CA ARG A 466 28.55 23.78 -11.45
C ARG A 466 29.26 24.00 -10.11
N ARG A 467 29.87 25.16 -9.89
CA ARG A 467 30.74 25.47 -8.73
C ARG A 467 30.15 25.11 -7.35
N ARG A 468 28.84 25.31 -7.15
CA ARG A 468 28.14 25.00 -5.87
C ARG A 468 27.52 23.61 -5.84
N ASP A 469 27.51 22.90 -6.95
CA ASP A 469 26.80 21.62 -7.05
C ASP A 469 27.53 20.52 -6.28
N ALA A 470 28.86 20.53 -6.22
CA ALA A 470 29.64 19.56 -5.47
C ALA A 470 29.37 19.63 -3.95
N GLU A 471 29.26 20.83 -3.39
CA GLU A 471 28.93 21.03 -1.97
C GLU A 471 27.49 20.56 -1.68
N ARG A 472 26.54 20.94 -2.54
CA ARG A 472 25.13 20.53 -2.43
C ARG A 472 24.97 19.01 -2.52
N ALA A 473 25.65 18.38 -3.46
CA ALA A 473 25.66 16.92 -3.61
C ALA A 473 26.18 16.23 -2.35
N THR A 474 27.29 16.73 -1.77
CA THR A 474 27.85 16.15 -0.53
C THR A 474 26.89 16.28 0.66
N VAL A 475 26.12 17.35 0.77
CA VAL A 475 25.08 17.47 1.81
C VAL A 475 23.97 16.45 1.59
N LEU A 476 23.47 16.29 0.36
CA LEU A 476 22.41 15.32 0.04
C LEU A 476 22.88 13.87 0.28
N GLU A 477 24.11 13.54 -0.04
CA GLU A 477 24.69 12.22 0.22
C GLU A 477 24.74 11.92 1.71
N ARG A 478 25.20 12.86 2.53
CA ARG A 478 25.19 12.72 4.00
C ARG A 478 23.78 12.54 4.57
N LEU A 479 22.79 13.23 4.00
CA LEU A 479 21.39 13.05 4.39
C LEU A 479 20.86 11.66 4.00
N ALA A 480 21.24 11.18 2.81
CA ALA A 480 20.86 9.85 2.35
C ALA A 480 21.50 8.71 3.17
N ASP A 481 22.65 8.96 3.81
CA ASP A 481 23.34 7.99 4.65
C ASP A 481 22.85 7.98 6.11
N LEU A 482 21.91 8.84 6.47
CA LEU A 482 21.34 8.82 7.83
C LEU A 482 20.65 7.47 8.09
N PRO A 483 20.95 6.81 9.22
CA PRO A 483 20.27 5.57 9.59
C PRO A 483 18.82 5.86 9.95
N PRO A 484 17.91 4.90 9.70
CA PRO A 484 16.50 5.05 10.08
C PRO A 484 16.28 5.03 11.60
N ASP A 485 17.24 4.49 12.38
CA ASP A 485 17.15 4.28 13.83
C ASP A 485 18.26 5.08 14.58
N ALA A 486 18.57 6.29 14.18
CA ALA A 486 19.56 7.10 14.89
C ALA A 486 19.00 7.62 16.21
N GLU A 487 19.43 7.00 17.35
CA GLU A 487 19.30 7.52 18.72
C GLU A 487 19.79 8.98 18.87
#